data_a1d5d8a2dab743f91d6660d2f89d4874
#
_entry.id   a1d5d8a2dab743f91d6660d2f89d4874
#
_cell.length_a   1.000
_cell.length_b   1.000
_cell.length_c   1.000
_cell.angle_alpha   90.00
_cell.angle_beta   90.00
_cell.angle_gamma   90.00
#
_symmetry.space_group_name_H-M   'P 1'
#
loop_
_entity.id
_entity.type
_entity.pdbx_description
1 polymer ?
#
loop_
_entity_poly.entity_id
_entity_poly.type
_entity_poly.pdbx_seq_one_letter_code
_entity_poly.pdbx_strand_id
1 'polypeptide(L)'
;MMLPVYLLMLQQINYLNHLSSVEQTIIDVLRRIKFSDVQLVVQNPYGNNLGIINEIYKIVAQTIPTSYISVNDSDPLELPSSQVSQATLILYIYIAKTSPNFEQTENITRAIVSKNRPKILLITMMEEADCNFEPLLKQTWHNHWIDIVILELSKLTHTIAAKVHRYNPFTNVYDQRPYVSGIELFPNEVDNLYGYPIIIGMLKRAGYLWYTKNSQGYPVMYRGPDVKMIKTLARIMNFTIAVYPSKDVFADIVDEKIDMIIPTLSLFADANAVKCDFTLPFGFESWCPVVPVKYKSNHIETRGLIGIATNFCVLLIFWGLSVVLKFQSDLWQPLKIFGLLIATTISSRPKKTTERVIFFLIVLASSMYSANLFIDLTNISMEEHTVIDYNSYKELDDAGLTPVILTGLFNVTFLNEDESFSRLKRKAIQMDDAESCVNYLEQHNNITCFLETRNVNMIIYSHAREGKKVLKNCEKLCYAKPPSAYFLKKHSPYRDQFVKIIIRLDAAGIRMKWLNDYIGKFRSRKTHIMEVNSSYTSPLAWNLAYIICSGFLISLLAFFGEIIIHYLRRDKGTKRFLNKS
;
A
#
# COMPACT_ATOMS: atom_id res chain seq x y z
N MET A 1 41.98 -4.48 19.57
CA MET A 1 41.97 -5.91 19.21
C MET A 1 42.43 -6.18 17.76
N MET A 2 42.73 -5.16 16.93
CA MET A 2 43.24 -5.31 15.55
C MET A 2 44.78 -5.36 15.40
N LEU A 3 45.53 -4.89 16.39
CA LEU A 3 46.99 -4.86 16.35
C LEU A 3 47.67 -6.25 16.31
N PRO A 4 47.23 -7.29 17.07
CA PRO A 4 47.86 -8.60 17.04
C PRO A 4 47.65 -9.35 15.71
N VAL A 5 46.55 -9.10 15.02
CA VAL A 5 46.29 -9.72 13.68
C VAL A 5 47.21 -9.14 12.61
N TYR A 6 47.56 -7.85 12.72
CA TYR A 6 48.48 -7.19 11.80
C TYR A 6 49.95 -7.64 12.00
N LEU A 7 50.35 -7.91 13.25
CA LEU A 7 51.65 -8.45 13.57
C LEU A 7 51.86 -9.91 13.13
N LEU A 8 50.80 -10.73 13.25
CA LEU A 8 50.77 -12.10 12.71
C LEU A 8 50.85 -12.11 11.18
N MET A 9 50.19 -11.17 10.50
CA MET A 9 50.30 -11.00 9.05
C MET A 9 51.72 -10.59 8.63
N LEU A 10 52.41 -9.75 9.38
CA LEU A 10 53.81 -9.32 9.07
C LEU A 10 54.81 -10.47 9.29
N GLN A 11 54.65 -11.33 10.28
CA GLN A 11 55.47 -12.54 10.44
C GLN A 11 55.28 -13.56 9.34
N GLN A 12 54.09 -13.72 8.80
CA GLN A 12 53.82 -14.56 7.63
C GLN A 12 54.39 -14.03 6.34
N ILE A 13 54.60 -12.73 6.17
CA ILE A 13 55.21 -12.12 4.98
C ILE A 13 56.65 -12.64 4.75
N ASN A 14 57.40 -12.89 5.82
CA ASN A 14 58.76 -13.44 5.72
C ASN A 14 58.82 -14.93 5.31
N TYR A 15 57.74 -15.67 5.53
CA TYR A 15 57.62 -17.07 5.08
C TYR A 15 57.28 -17.23 3.57
N LEU A 16 56.77 -16.17 2.99
CA LEU A 16 56.23 -16.13 1.64
C LEU A 16 57.29 -16.07 0.52
N ASN A 17 58.55 -15.90 0.84
CA ASN A 17 59.63 -15.79 -0.15
C ASN A 17 60.00 -17.14 -0.80
N HIS A 18 59.37 -18.27 -0.39
CA HIS A 18 59.59 -19.59 -0.96
C HIS A 18 58.36 -20.21 -1.63
N LEU A 19 57.23 -19.49 -1.71
CA LEU A 19 56.03 -20.02 -2.37
C LEU A 19 56.17 -20.00 -3.89
N SER A 20 55.58 -20.99 -4.55
CA SER A 20 55.53 -21.02 -6.01
C SER A 20 54.75 -19.81 -6.58
N SER A 21 55.01 -19.45 -7.82
CA SER A 21 54.30 -18.30 -8.45
C SER A 21 52.76 -18.47 -8.49
N VAL A 22 52.27 -19.71 -8.47
CA VAL A 22 50.83 -20.04 -8.38
C VAL A 22 50.27 -19.63 -7.04
N GLU A 23 50.94 -20.05 -5.98
CA GLU A 23 50.52 -19.75 -4.60
C GLU A 23 50.53 -18.25 -4.35
N GLN A 24 51.54 -17.54 -4.85
CA GLN A 24 51.58 -16.06 -4.75
C GLN A 24 50.43 -15.40 -5.48
N THR A 25 50.06 -15.90 -6.67
CA THR A 25 48.92 -15.40 -7.44
C THR A 25 47.62 -15.63 -6.70
N ILE A 26 47.39 -16.82 -6.15
CA ILE A 26 46.19 -17.14 -5.37
C ILE A 26 46.12 -16.30 -4.09
N ILE A 27 47.22 -16.15 -3.39
CA ILE A 27 47.31 -15.33 -2.18
C ILE A 27 47.01 -13.84 -2.51
N ASP A 28 47.54 -13.30 -3.58
CA ASP A 28 47.29 -11.93 -4.00
C ASP A 28 45.79 -11.73 -4.32
N VAL A 29 45.19 -12.68 -5.04
CA VAL A 29 43.76 -12.70 -5.35
C VAL A 29 42.93 -12.72 -4.03
N LEU A 30 43.21 -13.62 -3.11
CA LEU A 30 42.44 -13.78 -1.88
C LEU A 30 42.61 -12.60 -0.92
N ARG A 31 43.79 -11.99 -0.83
CA ARG A 31 44.03 -10.80 0.01
C ARG A 31 43.27 -9.58 -0.42
N ARG A 32 43.00 -9.42 -1.70
CA ARG A 32 42.32 -8.23 -2.26
C ARG A 32 40.81 -8.32 -2.14
N ILE A 33 40.28 -9.52 -2.10
CA ILE A 33 38.84 -9.74 -2.03
C ILE A 33 38.46 -9.86 -0.54
N LYS A 34 37.75 -8.86 -0.03
CA LYS A 34 37.24 -8.88 1.36
C LYS A 34 36.01 -9.78 1.42
N PHE A 35 36.21 -11.00 1.86
CA PHE A 35 35.12 -11.95 2.11
C PHE A 35 35.03 -12.26 3.61
N SER A 36 33.81 -12.58 4.07
CA SER A 36 33.56 -13.04 5.44
C SER A 36 33.76 -14.56 5.55
N ASP A 37 33.33 -15.29 4.54
CA ASP A 37 33.32 -16.76 4.52
C ASP A 37 33.65 -17.28 3.12
N VAL A 38 34.42 -18.34 3.05
CA VAL A 38 34.81 -18.99 1.79
C VAL A 38 34.38 -20.45 1.82
N GLN A 39 33.77 -20.90 0.75
CA GLN A 39 33.55 -22.31 0.47
C GLN A 39 34.52 -22.79 -0.58
N LEU A 40 35.41 -23.70 -0.20
CA LEU A 40 36.35 -24.33 -1.12
C LEU A 40 35.73 -25.61 -1.67
N VAL A 41 35.50 -25.62 -2.98
CA VAL A 41 35.02 -26.81 -3.71
C VAL A 41 36.14 -27.32 -4.57
N VAL A 42 36.48 -28.59 -4.43
CA VAL A 42 37.56 -29.21 -5.20
C VAL A 42 37.02 -30.37 -6.00
N GLN A 43 37.19 -30.27 -7.31
CA GLN A 43 36.92 -31.36 -8.24
C GLN A 43 38.24 -31.84 -8.84
N ASN A 44 38.66 -33.04 -8.45
CA ASN A 44 39.91 -33.64 -8.91
C ASN A 44 39.70 -35.10 -9.34
N PRO A 45 39.20 -35.33 -10.57
CA PRO A 45 38.82 -36.67 -11.02
C PRO A 45 40.01 -37.65 -11.12
N TYR A 46 41.24 -37.15 -11.12
CA TYR A 46 42.42 -37.97 -11.34
C TYR A 46 43.26 -38.23 -10.06
N GLY A 47 42.87 -37.64 -8.92
CA GLY A 47 43.62 -37.76 -7.66
C GLY A 47 45.03 -37.15 -7.67
N ASN A 48 45.44 -36.50 -8.74
CA ASN A 48 46.74 -35.87 -8.90
C ASN A 48 46.79 -34.47 -8.25
N ASN A 49 47.95 -34.00 -7.82
CA ASN A 49 48.17 -32.68 -7.24
C ASN A 49 47.53 -32.40 -5.88
N LEU A 50 47.28 -33.41 -5.07
CA LEU A 50 46.77 -33.27 -3.68
C LEU A 50 47.63 -32.32 -2.81
N GLY A 51 48.94 -32.23 -3.11
CA GLY A 51 49.84 -31.30 -2.45
C GLY A 51 49.47 -29.83 -2.62
N ILE A 52 49.19 -29.43 -3.88
CA ILE A 52 48.80 -28.05 -4.22
C ILE A 52 47.43 -27.70 -3.60
N ILE A 53 46.48 -28.62 -3.65
CA ILE A 53 45.16 -28.43 -3.07
C ILE A 53 45.25 -28.21 -1.55
N ASN A 54 46.06 -29.02 -0.87
CA ASN A 54 46.29 -28.92 0.58
C ASN A 54 46.96 -27.59 0.96
N GLU A 55 47.90 -27.12 0.15
CA GLU A 55 48.54 -25.80 0.36
C GLU A 55 47.52 -24.64 0.17
N ILE A 56 46.71 -24.67 -0.89
CA ILE A 56 45.65 -23.68 -1.12
C ILE A 56 44.67 -23.68 0.06
N TYR A 57 44.24 -24.87 0.50
CA TYR A 57 43.33 -25.00 1.64
C TYR A 57 43.94 -24.42 2.93
N LYS A 58 45.20 -24.72 3.24
CA LYS A 58 45.89 -24.16 4.40
C LYS A 58 45.93 -22.62 4.34
N ILE A 59 46.28 -22.07 3.18
CA ILE A 59 46.36 -20.61 2.99
C ILE A 59 45.00 -19.95 3.19
N VAL A 60 43.96 -20.51 2.59
CA VAL A 60 42.59 -19.97 2.70
C VAL A 60 42.08 -20.11 4.13
N ALA A 61 42.21 -21.29 4.72
CA ALA A 61 41.72 -21.60 6.09
C ALA A 61 42.43 -20.82 7.20
N GLN A 62 43.69 -20.41 6.98
CA GLN A 62 44.43 -19.57 7.91
C GLN A 62 43.96 -18.12 7.92
N THR A 63 43.35 -17.66 6.82
CA THR A 63 42.98 -16.24 6.64
C THR A 63 41.49 -16.00 6.80
N ILE A 64 40.64 -16.94 6.43
CA ILE A 64 39.17 -16.78 6.38
C ILE A 64 38.50 -18.08 6.82
N PRO A 65 37.35 -18.04 7.53
CA PRO A 65 36.54 -19.21 7.81
C PRO A 65 36.23 -19.96 6.50
N THR A 66 36.60 -21.24 6.41
CA THR A 66 36.52 -22.00 5.18
C THR A 66 35.83 -23.33 5.40
N SER A 67 34.81 -23.62 4.61
CA SER A 67 34.24 -24.96 4.47
C SER A 67 34.85 -25.67 3.25
N TYR A 68 35.08 -26.95 3.34
CA TYR A 68 35.69 -27.77 2.30
C TYR A 68 34.70 -28.81 1.77
N ILE A 69 34.56 -28.91 0.45
CA ILE A 69 33.76 -29.91 -0.24
C ILE A 69 34.61 -30.55 -1.33
N SER A 70 34.74 -31.88 -1.29
CA SER A 70 35.35 -32.66 -2.39
C SER A 70 34.25 -33.28 -3.23
N VAL A 71 34.35 -33.12 -4.54
CA VAL A 71 33.39 -33.62 -5.52
C VAL A 71 34.04 -34.69 -6.37
N ASN A 72 33.39 -35.87 -6.43
CA ASN A 72 33.77 -36.93 -7.35
C ASN A 72 32.88 -36.91 -8.59
N ASP A 73 33.43 -37.24 -9.75
CA ASP A 73 32.69 -37.18 -11.04
C ASP A 73 31.50 -38.17 -11.12
N SER A 74 31.40 -39.14 -10.21
CA SER A 74 30.43 -40.24 -10.29
C SER A 74 29.12 -40.04 -9.52
N ASP A 75 29.06 -39.08 -8.58
CA ASP A 75 27.90 -38.92 -7.73
C ASP A 75 27.14 -37.61 -8.02
N PRO A 76 25.83 -37.67 -8.30
CA PRO A 76 25.02 -36.49 -8.23
C PRO A 76 25.02 -35.98 -6.78
N LEU A 77 25.61 -34.82 -6.57
CA LEU A 77 25.74 -34.25 -5.23
C LEU A 77 24.37 -33.80 -4.70
N GLU A 78 23.65 -34.70 -4.05
CA GLU A 78 22.58 -34.32 -3.16
C GLU A 78 23.20 -33.77 -1.86
N LEU A 79 23.58 -32.48 -1.90
CA LEU A 79 23.97 -31.78 -0.67
C LEU A 79 22.76 -31.72 0.26
N PRO A 80 22.89 -32.19 1.50
CA PRO A 80 21.78 -32.07 2.44
C PRO A 80 21.38 -30.60 2.59
N SER A 81 20.09 -30.33 2.52
CA SER A 81 19.49 -28.98 2.57
C SER A 81 19.89 -28.13 3.79
N SER A 82 20.47 -28.78 4.80
CA SER A 82 21.01 -28.15 6.01
C SER A 82 22.41 -27.54 5.85
N GLN A 83 23.15 -27.87 4.80
CA GLN A 83 24.50 -27.35 4.54
C GLN A 83 24.52 -26.23 3.49
N VAL A 84 23.41 -25.57 3.27
CA VAL A 84 23.36 -24.41 2.39
C VAL A 84 24.30 -23.33 2.93
N SER A 85 25.41 -23.20 2.26
CA SER A 85 26.47 -22.26 2.58
C SER A 85 25.95 -20.82 2.63
N GLN A 86 26.32 -20.12 3.68
CA GLN A 86 26.22 -18.65 3.75
C GLN A 86 27.46 -17.99 3.14
N ALA A 87 28.30 -18.77 2.44
CA ALA A 87 29.55 -18.30 1.88
C ALA A 87 29.35 -17.07 0.97
N THR A 88 30.23 -16.10 1.14
CA THR A 88 30.28 -14.90 0.30
C THR A 88 31.17 -15.10 -0.92
N LEU A 89 32.07 -16.11 -0.89
CA LEU A 89 32.89 -16.55 -2.00
C LEU A 89 32.87 -18.07 -2.12
N ILE A 90 32.69 -18.56 -3.34
CA ILE A 90 32.97 -19.96 -3.68
C ILE A 90 34.27 -19.98 -4.47
N LEU A 91 35.27 -20.63 -3.90
CA LEU A 91 36.51 -20.94 -4.57
C LEU A 91 36.42 -22.36 -5.13
N TYR A 92 36.26 -22.46 -6.45
CA TYR A 92 36.14 -23.74 -7.13
C TYR A 92 37.44 -24.10 -7.79
N ILE A 93 38.08 -25.20 -7.43
CA ILE A 93 39.30 -25.69 -8.02
C ILE A 93 38.97 -26.88 -8.92
N TYR A 94 39.26 -26.72 -10.19
CA TYR A 94 39.07 -27.77 -11.20
C TYR A 94 40.41 -28.18 -11.80
N ILE A 95 40.75 -29.43 -11.61
CA ILE A 95 42.01 -30.02 -12.13
C ILE A 95 41.64 -31.10 -13.16
N ALA A 96 41.88 -30.82 -14.44
CA ALA A 96 41.56 -31.76 -15.50
C ALA A 96 42.57 -31.66 -16.63
N LYS A 97 42.63 -32.72 -17.45
CA LYS A 97 43.44 -32.74 -18.68
C LYS A 97 42.73 -32.08 -19.86
N THR A 98 41.43 -32.06 -19.84
CA THR A 98 40.56 -31.50 -20.86
C THR A 98 39.65 -30.40 -20.29
N SER A 99 38.99 -29.64 -21.16
CA SER A 99 38.04 -28.63 -20.78
C SER A 99 36.95 -29.21 -19.84
N PRO A 100 36.51 -28.44 -18.83
CA PRO A 100 35.55 -28.91 -17.81
C PRO A 100 34.25 -29.39 -18.45
N ASN A 101 33.69 -30.47 -17.90
CA ASN A 101 32.34 -30.90 -18.24
C ASN A 101 31.33 -29.95 -17.60
N PHE A 102 30.59 -29.21 -18.42
CA PHE A 102 29.73 -28.11 -18.04
C PHE A 102 28.60 -28.51 -17.12
N GLU A 103 27.93 -29.60 -17.45
CA GLU A 103 26.70 -30.03 -16.77
C GLU A 103 26.95 -30.35 -15.31
N GLN A 104 28.11 -30.95 -15.02
CA GLN A 104 28.50 -31.25 -13.64
C GLN A 104 28.81 -29.97 -12.83
N THR A 105 29.55 -29.04 -13.44
CA THR A 105 29.89 -27.76 -12.78
C THR A 105 28.65 -26.93 -12.50
N GLU A 106 27.69 -26.93 -13.43
CA GLU A 106 26.41 -26.24 -13.27
C GLU A 106 25.56 -26.85 -12.15
N ASN A 107 25.44 -28.16 -12.08
CA ASN A 107 24.66 -28.85 -11.07
C ASN A 107 25.22 -28.62 -9.65
N ILE A 108 26.54 -28.65 -9.50
CA ILE A 108 27.20 -28.41 -8.21
C ILE A 108 27.01 -26.96 -7.77
N THR A 109 27.23 -26.01 -8.66
CA THR A 109 27.07 -24.60 -8.32
C THR A 109 25.60 -24.26 -8.02
N ARG A 110 24.62 -24.82 -8.72
CA ARG A 110 23.19 -24.70 -8.39
C ARG A 110 22.84 -25.23 -7.00
N ALA A 111 23.41 -26.36 -6.61
CA ALA A 111 23.16 -26.95 -5.30
C ALA A 111 23.74 -26.08 -4.15
N ILE A 112 24.90 -25.48 -4.37
CA ILE A 112 25.62 -24.70 -3.36
C ILE A 112 25.05 -23.28 -3.20
N VAL A 113 24.52 -22.67 -4.27
CA VAL A 113 24.10 -21.24 -4.33
C VAL A 113 22.66 -20.99 -3.91
N SER A 114 22.06 -21.78 -3.05
CA SER A 114 20.61 -21.72 -2.84
C SER A 114 20.06 -20.47 -2.16
N LYS A 115 20.82 -19.62 -1.47
CA LYS A 115 20.28 -18.47 -0.72
C LYS A 115 21.04 -17.15 -0.88
N ASN A 116 22.36 -17.18 -0.97
CA ASN A 116 23.19 -15.99 -1.15
C ASN A 116 23.77 -16.02 -2.55
N ARG A 117 24.12 -14.85 -3.11
CA ARG A 117 24.84 -14.78 -4.38
C ARG A 117 26.33 -14.69 -4.10
N PRO A 118 27.01 -15.83 -3.86
CA PRO A 118 28.44 -15.80 -3.68
C PRO A 118 29.09 -15.37 -4.99
N LYS A 119 30.19 -14.69 -4.87
CA LYS A 119 31.12 -14.55 -5.98
C LYS A 119 31.78 -15.90 -6.23
N ILE A 120 32.00 -16.25 -7.48
CA ILE A 120 32.57 -17.56 -7.84
C ILE A 120 33.91 -17.31 -8.52
N LEU A 121 34.98 -17.79 -7.91
CA LEU A 121 36.30 -17.84 -8.54
C LEU A 121 36.61 -19.29 -8.91
N LEU A 122 36.55 -19.56 -10.20
CA LEU A 122 36.92 -20.87 -10.74
C LEU A 122 38.42 -20.86 -11.09
N ILE A 123 39.21 -21.66 -10.40
CA ILE A 123 40.61 -21.85 -10.69
C ILE A 123 40.75 -23.14 -11.49
N THR A 124 41.26 -23.03 -12.73
CA THR A 124 41.48 -24.16 -13.58
C THR A 124 42.98 -24.40 -13.72
N MET A 125 43.41 -25.66 -13.53
CA MET A 125 44.77 -26.10 -13.77
C MET A 125 44.74 -27.12 -14.89
N MET A 126 45.23 -26.71 -16.07
CA MET A 126 45.20 -27.53 -17.28
C MET A 126 46.59 -27.74 -17.87
N GLU A 127 46.79 -28.88 -18.54
CA GLU A 127 47.99 -29.17 -19.26
C GLU A 127 48.02 -28.51 -20.66
N GLU A 128 46.83 -28.27 -21.24
CA GLU A 128 46.69 -27.57 -22.54
C GLU A 128 46.49 -26.06 -22.31
N ALA A 129 47.26 -25.26 -23.04
CA ALA A 129 47.10 -23.81 -23.02
C ALA A 129 45.97 -23.38 -23.98
N ASP A 130 45.28 -22.26 -23.65
CA ASP A 130 44.29 -21.59 -24.48
C ASP A 130 42.91 -22.30 -24.60
N CYS A 131 42.31 -22.68 -23.49
CA CYS A 131 40.92 -23.11 -23.49
C CYS A 131 39.97 -21.93 -23.69
N ASN A 132 38.95 -22.14 -24.51
CA ASN A 132 37.89 -21.16 -24.69
C ASN A 132 36.78 -21.37 -23.61
N PHE A 133 36.73 -20.49 -22.63
CA PHE A 133 35.72 -20.50 -21.56
C PHE A 133 34.47 -19.65 -21.86
N GLU A 134 34.39 -19.03 -23.04
CA GLU A 134 33.24 -18.19 -23.41
C GLU A 134 31.90 -18.95 -23.36
N PRO A 135 31.78 -20.18 -23.89
CA PRO A 135 30.53 -20.93 -23.82
C PRO A 135 30.09 -21.20 -22.37
N LEU A 136 31.06 -21.51 -21.48
CA LEU A 136 30.82 -21.72 -20.06
C LEU A 136 30.22 -20.47 -19.41
N LEU A 137 30.87 -19.35 -19.54
CA LEU A 137 30.44 -18.10 -18.95
C LEU A 137 29.11 -17.62 -19.53
N LYS A 138 28.80 -17.87 -20.80
CA LYS A 138 27.50 -17.62 -21.40
C LYS A 138 26.40 -18.51 -20.79
N GLN A 139 26.70 -19.79 -20.58
CA GLN A 139 25.74 -20.71 -19.96
C GLN A 139 25.45 -20.34 -18.49
N THR A 140 26.47 -19.93 -17.73
CA THR A 140 26.24 -19.46 -16.34
C THR A 140 25.34 -18.24 -16.28
N TRP A 141 25.39 -17.37 -17.29
CA TRP A 141 24.44 -16.25 -17.41
C TRP A 141 23.00 -16.72 -17.62
N HIS A 142 22.74 -17.80 -18.32
CA HIS A 142 21.37 -18.35 -18.41
C HIS A 142 20.78 -18.68 -17.04
N ASN A 143 21.63 -18.99 -16.05
CA ASN A 143 21.25 -19.16 -14.65
C ASN A 143 21.31 -17.86 -13.84
N HIS A 144 21.46 -16.72 -14.51
CA HIS A 144 21.55 -15.38 -13.94
C HIS A 144 22.75 -15.13 -13.01
N TRP A 145 23.83 -15.89 -13.19
CA TRP A 145 25.07 -15.71 -12.46
C TRP A 145 26.00 -14.78 -13.23
N ILE A 146 26.31 -13.64 -12.62
CA ILE A 146 27.16 -12.62 -13.23
C ILE A 146 28.55 -12.54 -12.57
N ASP A 147 28.61 -12.80 -11.26
CA ASP A 147 29.84 -12.68 -10.48
C ASP A 147 30.68 -13.95 -10.56
N ILE A 148 31.06 -14.38 -11.79
CA ILE A 148 31.89 -15.54 -12.05
C ILE A 148 33.14 -15.08 -12.80
N VAL A 149 34.29 -15.48 -12.28
CA VAL A 149 35.59 -15.24 -12.85
C VAL A 149 36.35 -16.55 -12.95
N ILE A 150 36.98 -16.82 -14.08
CA ILE A 150 37.84 -17.98 -14.27
C ILE A 150 39.29 -17.51 -14.28
N LEU A 151 40.10 -18.14 -13.43
CA LEU A 151 41.53 -17.98 -13.38
C LEU A 151 42.17 -19.24 -13.95
N GLU A 152 42.59 -19.17 -15.20
CA GLU A 152 43.34 -20.23 -15.88
C GLU A 152 44.81 -20.16 -15.48
N LEU A 153 45.33 -21.26 -14.96
CA LEU A 153 46.72 -21.43 -14.60
C LEU A 153 47.35 -22.44 -15.58
N SER A 154 48.19 -21.97 -16.48
CA SER A 154 48.92 -22.83 -17.43
C SER A 154 50.38 -22.94 -17.03
N LYS A 155 50.91 -24.17 -17.03
CA LYS A 155 52.30 -24.45 -16.73
C LYS A 155 53.11 -24.38 -18.03
N LEU A 156 53.67 -23.21 -18.31
CA LEU A 156 54.69 -23.08 -19.35
C LEU A 156 56.04 -23.42 -18.71
N THR A 157 56.81 -24.28 -19.33
CA THR A 157 58.09 -24.94 -18.99
C THR A 157 58.89 -24.47 -17.75
N HIS A 158 58.88 -23.21 -17.36
CA HIS A 158 59.49 -22.66 -16.11
C HIS A 158 58.76 -21.45 -15.51
N THR A 159 57.68 -20.97 -16.12
CA THR A 159 56.86 -19.86 -15.61
C THR A 159 55.38 -20.21 -15.66
N ILE A 160 54.64 -19.85 -14.64
CA ILE A 160 53.20 -20.03 -14.64
C ILE A 160 52.57 -18.77 -15.18
N ALA A 161 51.89 -18.92 -16.30
CA ALA A 161 51.05 -17.85 -16.83
C ALA A 161 49.64 -17.99 -16.26
N ALA A 162 49.15 -16.92 -15.65
CA ALA A 162 47.78 -16.83 -15.18
C ALA A 162 46.98 -15.92 -16.10
N LYS A 163 45.84 -16.40 -16.59
CA LYS A 163 44.90 -15.61 -17.40
C LYS A 163 43.57 -15.50 -16.68
N VAL A 164 42.95 -14.35 -16.79
CA VAL A 164 41.61 -14.08 -16.21
C VAL A 164 40.59 -14.04 -17.35
N HIS A 165 39.54 -14.82 -17.22
CA HIS A 165 38.44 -14.88 -18.17
C HIS A 165 37.17 -14.35 -17.50
N ARG A 166 36.47 -13.46 -18.18
CA ARG A 166 35.22 -12.85 -17.75
C ARG A 166 34.26 -12.69 -18.92
N TYR A 167 32.99 -12.64 -18.64
CA TYR A 167 31.96 -12.36 -19.62
C TYR A 167 30.98 -11.33 -19.08
N ASN A 168 30.80 -10.24 -19.82
CA ASN A 168 29.77 -9.25 -19.53
C ASN A 168 28.55 -9.54 -20.42
N PRO A 169 27.44 -10.01 -19.85
CA PRO A 169 26.27 -10.38 -20.63
C PRO A 169 25.52 -9.17 -21.22
N PHE A 170 25.71 -7.98 -20.66
CA PHE A 170 25.02 -6.76 -21.11
C PHE A 170 25.67 -6.17 -22.36
N THR A 171 26.98 -6.38 -22.55
CA THR A 171 27.72 -5.97 -23.73
C THR A 171 27.98 -7.14 -24.67
N ASN A 172 27.71 -8.37 -24.25
CA ASN A 172 28.05 -9.62 -24.96
C ASN A 172 29.56 -9.74 -25.27
N VAL A 173 30.38 -9.24 -24.33
CA VAL A 173 31.85 -9.22 -24.50
C VAL A 173 32.48 -10.27 -23.60
N TYR A 174 33.21 -11.20 -24.22
CA TYR A 174 34.14 -12.10 -23.54
C TYR A 174 35.50 -11.44 -23.44
N ASP A 175 36.03 -11.32 -22.22
CA ASP A 175 37.31 -10.68 -21.93
C ASP A 175 38.29 -11.70 -21.38
N GLN A 176 39.43 -11.83 -22.09
CA GLN A 176 40.53 -12.69 -21.71
C GLN A 176 41.79 -11.83 -21.56
N ARG A 177 42.35 -11.77 -20.35
CA ARG A 177 43.51 -10.94 -20.05
C ARG A 177 44.53 -11.71 -19.21
N PRO A 178 45.85 -11.46 -19.39
CA PRO A 178 46.85 -11.95 -18.44
C PRO A 178 46.52 -11.37 -17.03
N TYR A 179 46.70 -12.19 -16.02
CA TYR A 179 46.56 -11.74 -14.65
C TYR A 179 47.70 -10.77 -14.30
N VAL A 180 47.36 -9.61 -13.86
CA VAL A 180 48.28 -8.60 -13.32
C VAL A 180 47.86 -8.29 -11.90
N SER A 181 48.82 -8.27 -10.98
CA SER A 181 48.53 -7.86 -9.59
C SER A 181 47.87 -6.48 -9.56
N GLY A 182 46.66 -6.40 -9.02
CA GLY A 182 45.86 -5.19 -9.01
C GLY A 182 44.62 -5.18 -9.89
N ILE A 183 44.43 -6.18 -10.73
CA ILE A 183 43.24 -6.29 -11.55
C ILE A 183 41.99 -6.50 -10.66
N GLU A 184 40.93 -5.75 -10.92
CA GLU A 184 39.64 -5.98 -10.27
C GLU A 184 39.00 -7.22 -10.89
N LEU A 185 38.88 -8.30 -10.09
CA LEU A 185 38.32 -9.56 -10.56
C LEU A 185 36.80 -9.51 -10.71
N PHE A 186 36.11 -8.85 -9.83
CA PHE A 186 34.65 -8.77 -9.80
C PHE A 186 34.17 -7.31 -9.91
N PRO A 187 34.26 -6.70 -11.09
CA PRO A 187 33.70 -5.37 -11.32
C PRO A 187 32.18 -5.43 -11.18
N ASN A 188 31.57 -4.31 -10.79
CA ASN A 188 30.12 -4.24 -10.68
C ASN A 188 29.47 -4.03 -12.06
N GLU A 189 29.25 -5.12 -12.79
CA GLU A 189 28.70 -5.11 -14.15
C GLU A 189 27.26 -4.58 -14.20
N VAL A 190 26.50 -4.61 -13.06
CA VAL A 190 25.10 -4.15 -13.02
C VAL A 190 24.95 -2.64 -12.82
N ASP A 191 26.03 -1.88 -12.67
CA ASP A 191 25.95 -0.42 -12.59
C ASP A 191 25.51 0.22 -13.91
N ASN A 192 25.86 -0.40 -15.05
CA ASN A 192 25.43 0.02 -16.38
C ASN A 192 25.05 -1.21 -17.22
N LEU A 193 23.80 -1.30 -17.60
CA LEU A 193 23.26 -2.43 -18.36
C LEU A 193 23.26 -2.21 -19.88
N TYR A 194 23.86 -1.14 -20.38
CA TYR A 194 24.08 -0.84 -21.80
C TYR A 194 22.83 -1.01 -22.67
N GLY A 195 21.65 -0.66 -22.15
CA GLY A 195 20.38 -0.80 -22.87
C GLY A 195 19.75 -2.19 -22.81
N TYR A 196 20.32 -3.14 -22.04
CA TYR A 196 19.77 -4.49 -21.87
C TYR A 196 18.30 -4.43 -21.44
N PRO A 197 17.39 -5.23 -22.05
CA PRO A 197 15.98 -5.19 -21.69
C PRO A 197 15.72 -5.91 -20.36
N ILE A 198 15.08 -5.22 -19.43
CA ILE A 198 14.51 -5.84 -18.23
C ILE A 198 13.01 -6.04 -18.45
N ILE A 199 12.55 -7.29 -18.32
CA ILE A 199 11.18 -7.68 -18.59
C ILE A 199 10.31 -7.44 -17.34
N ILE A 200 9.27 -6.62 -17.48
CA ILE A 200 8.45 -6.16 -16.37
C ILE A 200 7.03 -6.67 -16.52
N GLY A 201 6.54 -7.35 -15.47
CA GLY A 201 5.13 -7.64 -15.27
C GLY A 201 4.42 -6.46 -14.60
N MET A 202 3.27 -6.05 -15.14
CA MET A 202 2.49 -4.92 -14.61
C MET A 202 1.17 -5.38 -14.00
N LEU A 203 0.94 -5.02 -12.73
CA LEU A 203 -0.32 -5.23 -12.04
C LEU A 203 -1.04 -3.89 -11.85
N LYS A 204 -2.27 -3.76 -12.35
CA LYS A 204 -3.07 -2.55 -12.14
C LYS A 204 -3.43 -2.42 -10.66
N ARG A 205 -3.03 -1.31 -10.03
CA ARG A 205 -3.27 -1.04 -8.61
C ARG A 205 -3.48 0.45 -8.40
N ALA A 206 -4.67 0.85 -8.01
CA ALA A 206 -5.00 2.25 -7.78
C ALA A 206 -4.04 2.88 -6.75
N GLY A 207 -3.61 4.11 -6.98
CA GLY A 207 -2.64 4.79 -6.12
C GLY A 207 -1.16 4.50 -6.42
N TYR A 208 -0.87 3.45 -7.20
CA TYR A 208 0.50 3.04 -7.54
C TYR A 208 0.77 3.00 -9.03
N LEU A 209 -0.03 2.24 -9.75
CA LEU A 209 0.11 2.00 -11.18
C LEU A 209 -1.26 1.94 -11.85
N TRP A 210 -1.43 2.74 -12.87
CA TRP A 210 -2.57 2.67 -13.78
C TRP A 210 -2.10 2.58 -15.22
N TYR A 211 -2.74 1.73 -16.02
CA TYR A 211 -2.46 1.57 -17.43
C TYR A 211 -3.72 1.19 -18.20
N THR A 212 -3.70 1.43 -19.51
CA THR A 212 -4.67 0.87 -20.46
C THR A 212 -4.04 -0.29 -21.21
N LYS A 213 -4.85 -1.22 -21.69
CA LYS A 213 -4.40 -2.30 -22.57
C LYS A 213 -4.80 -1.97 -24.01
N ASN A 214 -3.94 -2.32 -24.96
CA ASN A 214 -4.28 -2.30 -26.38
C ASN A 214 -5.12 -3.54 -26.76
N SER A 215 -5.53 -3.65 -28.04
CA SER A 215 -6.30 -4.78 -28.54
C SER A 215 -5.59 -6.15 -28.41
N GLN A 216 -4.28 -6.15 -28.29
CA GLN A 216 -3.45 -7.35 -28.11
C GLN A 216 -3.18 -7.67 -26.63
N GLY A 217 -3.74 -6.89 -25.69
CA GLY A 217 -3.56 -7.10 -24.25
C GLY A 217 -2.31 -6.47 -23.64
N TYR A 218 -1.46 -5.77 -24.41
CA TYR A 218 -0.27 -5.12 -23.89
C TYR A 218 -0.61 -3.84 -23.12
N PRO A 219 0.00 -3.62 -21.93
CA PRO A 219 -0.12 -2.37 -21.21
C PRO A 219 0.46 -1.20 -22.02
N VAL A 220 -0.37 -0.19 -22.22
CA VAL A 220 0.01 1.07 -22.88
C VAL A 220 -0.39 2.25 -22.00
N MET A 221 0.24 3.41 -22.18
CA MET A 221 -0.04 4.66 -21.44
C MET A 221 -0.03 4.47 -19.90
N TYR A 222 0.96 3.82 -19.37
CA TYR A 222 1.09 3.58 -17.94
C TYR A 222 1.55 4.83 -17.16
N ARG A 223 0.92 5.06 -15.99
CA ARG A 223 1.13 6.21 -15.11
C ARG A 223 1.11 5.77 -13.65
N GLY A 224 1.79 6.53 -12.79
CA GLY A 224 1.81 6.31 -11.34
C GLY A 224 3.18 6.58 -10.73
N PRO A 225 3.28 6.63 -9.39
CA PRO A 225 4.55 6.82 -8.71
C PRO A 225 5.55 5.70 -8.99
N ASP A 226 5.10 4.44 -9.07
CA ASP A 226 5.99 3.31 -9.36
C ASP A 226 6.49 3.29 -10.81
N VAL A 227 5.73 3.88 -11.74
CA VAL A 227 6.23 4.12 -13.11
C VAL A 227 7.39 5.13 -13.11
N LYS A 228 7.31 6.17 -12.27
CA LYS A 228 8.44 7.10 -12.14
C LYS A 228 9.65 6.41 -11.51
N MET A 229 9.44 5.53 -10.54
CA MET A 229 10.50 4.75 -9.91
C MET A 229 11.23 3.89 -10.94
N ILE A 230 10.52 3.04 -11.69
CA ILE A 230 11.16 2.16 -12.67
C ILE A 230 11.85 2.92 -13.81
N LYS A 231 11.26 4.04 -14.27
CA LYS A 231 11.90 4.92 -15.25
C LYS A 231 13.18 5.57 -14.73
N THR A 232 13.23 5.86 -13.44
CA THR A 232 14.44 6.41 -12.80
C THR A 232 15.51 5.33 -12.65
N LEU A 233 15.14 4.12 -12.25
CA LEU A 233 16.04 2.96 -12.23
C LEU A 233 16.62 2.70 -13.63
N ALA A 234 15.76 2.67 -14.66
CA ALA A 234 16.17 2.46 -16.04
C ALA A 234 17.16 3.52 -16.53
N ARG A 235 16.97 4.78 -16.13
CA ARG A 235 17.90 5.86 -16.49
C ARG A 235 19.24 5.74 -15.77
N ILE A 236 19.23 5.41 -14.46
CA ILE A 236 20.46 5.33 -13.64
C ILE A 236 21.29 4.13 -14.07
N MET A 237 20.67 2.97 -14.29
CA MET A 237 21.34 1.73 -14.65
C MET A 237 21.42 1.51 -16.16
N ASN A 238 20.90 2.45 -16.97
CA ASN A 238 20.94 2.40 -18.43
C ASN A 238 20.36 1.09 -19.00
N PHE A 239 19.11 0.74 -18.64
CA PHE A 239 18.40 -0.40 -19.21
C PHE A 239 17.13 0.02 -19.94
N THR A 240 16.61 -0.81 -20.82
CA THR A 240 15.32 -0.62 -21.47
C THR A 240 14.22 -1.37 -20.74
N ILE A 241 13.03 -0.76 -20.68
CA ILE A 241 11.86 -1.36 -20.04
C ILE A 241 11.11 -2.16 -21.11
N ALA A 242 11.08 -3.49 -20.97
CA ALA A 242 10.27 -4.38 -21.77
C ALA A 242 9.05 -4.83 -20.97
N VAL A 243 7.84 -4.49 -21.43
CA VAL A 243 6.60 -4.85 -20.70
C VAL A 243 6.06 -6.16 -21.25
N TYR A 244 5.84 -7.12 -20.35
CA TYR A 244 5.27 -8.42 -20.69
C TYR A 244 3.74 -8.43 -20.47
N PRO A 245 2.94 -8.89 -21.44
CA PRO A 245 1.48 -8.96 -21.33
C PRO A 245 1.05 -10.17 -20.49
N SER A 246 1.20 -10.06 -19.18
CA SER A 246 0.88 -11.14 -18.24
C SER A 246 -0.61 -11.20 -17.94
N LYS A 247 -1.14 -12.42 -17.77
CA LYS A 247 -2.45 -12.69 -17.16
C LYS A 247 -2.31 -12.93 -15.65
N ASP A 248 -1.26 -13.63 -15.25
CA ASP A 248 -0.88 -13.88 -13.87
C ASP A 248 0.61 -13.56 -13.67
N VAL A 249 0.87 -12.37 -13.14
CA VAL A 249 2.24 -11.88 -12.93
C VAL A 249 3.02 -12.71 -11.89
N PHE A 250 2.31 -13.37 -10.95
CA PHE A 250 2.96 -14.21 -9.94
C PHE A 250 3.39 -15.57 -10.52
N ALA A 251 2.59 -16.16 -11.38
CA ALA A 251 2.99 -17.37 -12.11
C ALA A 251 4.16 -17.05 -13.05
N ASP A 252 4.07 -15.95 -13.83
CA ASP A 252 5.07 -15.60 -14.82
C ASP A 252 6.44 -15.22 -14.22
N ILE A 253 6.50 -14.68 -12.98
CA ILE A 253 7.77 -14.41 -12.30
C ILE A 253 8.42 -15.70 -11.78
N VAL A 254 7.61 -16.66 -11.32
CA VAL A 254 8.09 -17.98 -10.89
C VAL A 254 8.59 -18.79 -12.08
N ASP A 255 7.92 -18.66 -13.23
CA ASP A 255 8.33 -19.27 -14.52
C ASP A 255 9.48 -18.52 -15.20
N GLU A 256 10.06 -17.50 -14.56
CA GLU A 256 11.17 -16.68 -15.06
C GLU A 256 10.89 -15.92 -16.37
N LYS A 257 9.62 -15.76 -16.78
CA LYS A 257 9.21 -14.99 -17.97
C LYS A 257 9.33 -13.49 -17.77
N ILE A 258 9.30 -13.03 -16.50
CA ILE A 258 9.45 -11.63 -16.11
C ILE A 258 10.53 -11.49 -15.05
N ASP A 259 11.27 -10.39 -15.10
CA ASP A 259 12.37 -10.11 -14.17
C ASP A 259 11.89 -9.41 -12.90
N MET A 260 10.82 -8.60 -13.02
CA MET A 260 10.32 -7.76 -11.93
C MET A 260 8.82 -7.52 -12.05
N ILE A 261 8.12 -7.48 -10.91
CA ILE A 261 6.72 -7.04 -10.82
C ILE A 261 6.68 -5.58 -10.35
N ILE A 262 5.90 -4.77 -11.03
CA ILE A 262 5.45 -3.46 -10.58
C ILE A 262 3.92 -3.39 -10.54
N PRO A 263 3.32 -2.68 -9.60
CA PRO A 263 3.87 -1.84 -8.54
C PRO A 263 4.44 -2.63 -7.36
N THR A 264 4.86 -1.90 -6.32
CA THR A 264 5.18 -2.49 -5.02
C THR A 264 4.01 -3.30 -4.48
N LEU A 265 4.31 -4.43 -3.85
CA LEU A 265 3.33 -5.33 -3.24
C LEU A 265 3.61 -5.50 -1.76
N SER A 266 2.56 -5.75 -0.99
CA SER A 266 2.65 -6.02 0.44
C SER A 266 3.24 -7.41 0.69
N LEU A 267 4.26 -7.50 1.54
CA LEU A 267 4.89 -8.77 1.93
C LEU A 267 4.09 -9.40 3.06
N PHE A 268 3.16 -10.24 2.70
CA PHE A 268 2.53 -11.16 3.64
C PHE A 268 3.36 -12.44 3.76
N ALA A 269 3.23 -13.14 4.87
CA ALA A 269 3.84 -14.45 5.06
C ALA A 269 3.13 -15.51 4.20
N ASP A 270 3.32 -15.43 2.89
CA ASP A 270 2.70 -16.34 1.92
C ASP A 270 3.75 -17.29 1.32
N ALA A 271 3.32 -18.51 0.98
CA ALA A 271 4.15 -19.53 0.34
C ALA A 271 4.76 -19.07 -0.99
N ASN A 272 4.12 -18.14 -1.68
CA ASN A 272 4.62 -17.60 -2.95
C ASN A 272 5.80 -16.64 -2.76
N ALA A 273 5.93 -15.98 -1.61
CA ALA A 273 7.09 -15.14 -1.29
C ALA A 273 8.42 -15.92 -1.24
N VAL A 274 8.35 -17.23 -0.97
CA VAL A 274 9.52 -18.12 -0.91
C VAL A 274 10.09 -18.42 -2.30
N LYS A 275 9.26 -18.29 -3.35
CA LYS A 275 9.65 -18.61 -4.74
C LYS A 275 10.24 -17.42 -5.50
N CYS A 276 10.16 -16.21 -4.95
CA CYS A 276 10.64 -14.99 -5.56
C CYS A 276 11.65 -14.29 -4.65
N ASP A 277 12.53 -13.49 -5.23
CA ASP A 277 13.31 -12.51 -4.51
C ASP A 277 12.49 -11.21 -4.38
N PHE A 278 12.92 -10.33 -3.47
CA PHE A 278 12.33 -9.01 -3.32
C PHE A 278 13.39 -7.98 -2.93
N THR A 279 13.12 -6.73 -3.25
CA THR A 279 13.94 -5.61 -2.80
C THR A 279 13.84 -5.48 -1.27
N LEU A 280 14.76 -4.71 -0.67
CA LEU A 280 14.58 -4.34 0.74
C LEU A 280 13.20 -3.68 0.89
N PRO A 281 12.41 -4.06 1.90
CA PRO A 281 11.12 -3.44 2.16
C PRO A 281 11.26 -1.93 2.44
N PHE A 282 10.40 -1.14 1.82
CA PHE A 282 10.33 0.30 2.03
C PHE A 282 8.87 0.75 2.10
N GLY A 283 8.50 1.36 3.20
CA GLY A 283 7.13 1.75 3.48
C GLY A 283 6.26 0.61 4.03
N PHE A 284 5.17 1.01 4.62
CA PHE A 284 4.17 0.12 5.21
C PHE A 284 2.80 0.55 4.73
N GLU A 285 1.95 -0.41 4.41
CA GLU A 285 0.58 -0.14 3.98
C GLU A 285 -0.41 -0.81 4.91
N SER A 286 -1.36 -0.03 5.40
CA SER A 286 -2.41 -0.54 6.28
C SER A 286 -3.51 -1.21 5.47
N TRP A 287 -3.99 -2.34 5.94
CA TRP A 287 -5.10 -3.10 5.39
C TRP A 287 -6.28 -3.01 6.33
N CYS A 288 -7.38 -2.43 5.87
CA CYS A 288 -8.50 -2.06 6.73
C CYS A 288 -9.84 -2.38 6.06
N PRO A 289 -10.92 -2.58 6.86
CA PRO A 289 -12.25 -2.70 6.32
C PRO A 289 -12.74 -1.38 5.72
N VAL A 290 -13.40 -1.47 4.57
CA VAL A 290 -14.06 -0.37 3.88
C VAL A 290 -15.54 -0.60 3.88
N VAL A 291 -16.30 0.40 4.29
CA VAL A 291 -17.75 0.32 4.44
C VAL A 291 -18.46 1.42 3.67
N PRO A 292 -19.71 1.21 3.24
CA PRO A 292 -20.53 2.30 2.76
C PRO A 292 -20.85 3.27 3.90
N VAL A 293 -20.79 4.56 3.60
CA VAL A 293 -21.12 5.58 4.59
C VAL A 293 -22.60 5.49 4.92
N LYS A 294 -22.89 5.25 6.18
CA LYS A 294 -24.24 5.35 6.75
C LYS A 294 -24.27 6.58 7.63
N TYR A 295 -25.32 7.37 7.50
CA TYR A 295 -25.56 8.51 8.36
C TYR A 295 -26.46 8.10 9.51
N LYS A 296 -26.13 8.55 10.72
CA LYS A 296 -27.01 8.37 11.87
C LYS A 296 -28.18 9.34 11.70
N SER A 297 -29.37 8.83 11.49
CA SER A 297 -30.56 9.67 11.53
C SER A 297 -30.80 10.06 13.00
N ASN A 298 -30.48 11.27 13.37
CA ASN A 298 -30.91 11.79 14.65
C ASN A 298 -32.42 11.98 14.58
N HIS A 299 -33.15 11.36 15.50
CA HIS A 299 -34.61 11.52 15.62
C HIS A 299 -34.95 12.96 16.01
N ILE A 300 -35.06 13.84 15.03
CA ILE A 300 -35.47 15.24 15.19
C ILE A 300 -36.98 15.32 15.51
N GLU A 301 -37.75 14.29 15.12
CA GLU A 301 -39.21 14.28 15.21
C GLU A 301 -39.74 14.45 16.61
N THR A 302 -39.12 13.88 17.64
CA THR A 302 -39.64 13.97 19.00
C THR A 302 -39.39 15.33 19.68
N ARG A 303 -38.25 15.98 19.42
CA ARG A 303 -37.92 17.29 20.02
C ARG A 303 -38.76 18.42 19.42
N GLY A 304 -39.03 18.38 18.11
CA GLY A 304 -39.88 19.35 17.43
C GLY A 304 -41.32 19.33 17.93
N LEU A 305 -41.91 18.13 18.11
CA LEU A 305 -43.26 17.95 18.63
C LEU A 305 -43.37 18.44 20.08
N ILE A 306 -42.38 18.15 20.93
CA ILE A 306 -42.34 18.64 22.32
C ILE A 306 -42.26 20.17 22.34
N GLY A 307 -41.47 20.79 21.47
CA GLY A 307 -41.36 22.25 21.34
C GLY A 307 -42.68 22.91 20.96
N ILE A 308 -43.43 22.33 20.04
CA ILE A 308 -44.78 22.85 19.65
C ILE A 308 -45.75 22.71 20.78
N ALA A 309 -45.79 21.56 21.47
CA ALA A 309 -46.67 21.32 22.59
C ALA A 309 -46.41 22.27 23.78
N THR A 310 -45.13 22.51 24.09
CA THR A 310 -44.75 23.46 25.16
C THR A 310 -45.18 24.89 24.82
N ASN A 311 -45.00 25.37 23.59
CA ASN A 311 -45.46 26.69 23.18
C ASN A 311 -46.97 26.83 23.26
N PHE A 312 -47.72 25.80 22.89
CA PHE A 312 -49.17 25.81 23.02
C PHE A 312 -49.62 25.86 24.46
N CYS A 313 -48.98 25.11 25.35
CA CYS A 313 -49.27 25.17 26.81
C CYS A 313 -48.97 26.56 27.40
N VAL A 314 -47.82 27.15 27.02
CA VAL A 314 -47.43 28.51 27.48
C VAL A 314 -48.43 29.54 26.99
N LEU A 315 -48.90 29.47 25.74
CA LEU A 315 -49.92 30.34 25.20
C LEU A 315 -51.23 30.24 26.01
N LEU A 316 -51.71 29.03 26.30
CA LEU A 316 -52.93 28.82 27.11
C LEU A 316 -52.79 29.36 28.52
N ILE A 317 -51.64 29.18 29.17
CA ILE A 317 -51.37 29.69 30.52
C ILE A 317 -51.44 31.22 30.55
N PHE A 318 -50.73 31.91 29.63
CA PHE A 318 -50.75 33.37 29.60
C PHE A 318 -52.10 33.95 29.19
N TRP A 319 -52.81 33.30 28.27
CA TRP A 319 -54.17 33.69 27.91
C TRP A 319 -55.14 33.53 29.11
N GLY A 320 -55.08 32.36 29.75
CA GLY A 320 -55.89 32.12 30.95
C GLY A 320 -55.63 33.14 32.11
N LEU A 321 -54.31 33.42 32.31
CA LEU A 321 -53.87 34.42 33.28
C LEU A 321 -54.43 35.82 32.97
N SER A 322 -54.43 36.19 31.70
CA SER A 322 -54.94 37.48 31.21
C SER A 322 -56.45 37.64 31.46
N VAL A 323 -57.21 36.54 31.28
CA VAL A 323 -58.66 36.51 31.56
C VAL A 323 -58.95 36.65 33.07
N VAL A 324 -58.22 35.90 33.91
CA VAL A 324 -58.39 35.94 35.39
C VAL A 324 -58.01 37.29 35.93
N LEU A 325 -56.95 37.92 35.51
CA LEU A 325 -56.47 39.22 35.98
C LEU A 325 -57.16 40.39 35.29
N LYS A 326 -58.18 40.15 34.47
CA LYS A 326 -58.92 41.17 33.70
C LYS A 326 -58.00 42.20 33.00
N PHE A 327 -57.07 41.73 32.28
CA PHE A 327 -56.16 42.58 31.48
C PHE A 327 -56.87 43.19 30.27
N GLN A 328 -56.21 44.18 29.62
CA GLN A 328 -56.81 44.85 28.50
C GLN A 328 -56.90 43.85 27.31
N SER A 329 -58.16 43.59 26.89
CA SER A 329 -58.47 42.56 25.88
C SER A 329 -57.75 42.76 24.53
N ASP A 330 -57.33 43.97 24.19
CA ASP A 330 -56.74 44.28 22.96
C ASP A 330 -55.25 43.79 22.82
N LEU A 331 -54.51 43.79 23.95
CA LEU A 331 -53.12 43.30 23.98
C LEU A 331 -53.05 41.78 24.17
N TRP A 332 -53.97 41.24 24.98
CA TRP A 332 -53.94 39.84 25.48
C TRP A 332 -54.82 38.88 24.66
N GLN A 333 -55.03 39.20 23.35
CA GLN A 333 -55.63 38.24 22.43
C GLN A 333 -54.69 37.06 22.18
N PRO A 334 -55.20 35.83 22.05
CA PRO A 334 -54.36 34.64 21.84
C PRO A 334 -53.36 34.80 20.67
N LEU A 335 -53.80 35.44 19.58
CA LEU A 335 -52.96 35.67 18.42
C LEU A 335 -51.81 36.66 18.69
N LYS A 336 -52.03 37.68 19.52
CA LYS A 336 -50.97 38.63 19.89
C LYS A 336 -50.01 38.04 20.92
N ILE A 337 -50.49 37.20 21.84
CA ILE A 337 -49.62 36.43 22.75
C ILE A 337 -48.74 35.47 21.95
N PHE A 338 -49.31 34.78 20.96
CA PHE A 338 -48.54 33.93 20.04
C PHE A 338 -47.50 34.73 19.28
N GLY A 339 -47.85 35.91 18.76
CA GLY A 339 -46.91 36.83 18.14
C GLY A 339 -45.75 37.25 19.06
N LEU A 340 -46.04 37.52 20.34
CA LEU A 340 -45.02 37.79 21.36
C LEU A 340 -44.09 36.61 21.59
N LEU A 341 -44.63 35.39 21.64
CA LEU A 341 -43.85 34.18 21.83
C LEU A 341 -42.90 33.90 20.64
N ILE A 342 -43.27 34.32 19.42
CA ILE A 342 -42.42 34.23 18.23
C ILE A 342 -41.51 35.48 18.05
N ALA A 343 -41.48 36.36 19.06
CA ALA A 343 -40.70 37.60 19.04
C ALA A 343 -41.09 38.57 17.90
N THR A 344 -42.37 38.56 17.47
CA THR A 344 -42.87 39.55 16.52
C THR A 344 -43.24 40.86 17.23
N THR A 345 -43.07 41.97 16.54
CA THR A 345 -43.39 43.30 17.07
C THR A 345 -44.91 43.50 17.16
N ILE A 346 -45.40 43.99 18.33
CA ILE A 346 -46.80 44.30 18.57
C ILE A 346 -46.94 45.82 18.76
N SER A 347 -47.94 46.40 18.13
CA SER A 347 -48.19 47.84 18.16
C SER A 347 -48.87 48.34 19.45
N SER A 348 -49.48 47.45 20.23
CA SER A 348 -50.20 47.81 21.46
C SER A 348 -49.29 47.83 22.69
N ARG A 349 -49.44 48.83 23.58
CA ARG A 349 -48.64 49.00 24.80
C ARG A 349 -49.42 48.62 26.05
N PRO A 350 -48.82 47.91 27.04
CA PRO A 350 -49.47 47.56 28.32
C PRO A 350 -49.68 48.82 29.14
N LYS A 351 -50.89 48.98 29.74
CA LYS A 351 -51.28 50.18 30.51
C LYS A 351 -51.03 50.01 32.01
N LYS A 352 -51.36 48.85 32.58
CA LYS A 352 -51.21 48.56 34.04
C LYS A 352 -49.78 48.13 34.34
N THR A 353 -49.33 48.41 35.58
CA THR A 353 -47.95 48.02 36.01
C THR A 353 -47.79 46.50 36.02
N THR A 354 -48.78 45.74 36.44
CA THR A 354 -48.77 44.27 36.39
C THR A 354 -48.67 43.72 34.95
N GLU A 355 -49.38 44.35 34.00
CA GLU A 355 -49.33 44.01 32.60
C GLU A 355 -47.92 44.26 32.03
N ARG A 356 -47.23 45.35 32.41
CA ARG A 356 -45.89 45.68 32.01
C ARG A 356 -44.88 44.66 32.47
N VAL A 357 -44.99 44.20 33.70
CA VAL A 357 -44.10 43.18 34.27
C VAL A 357 -44.27 41.85 33.55
N ILE A 358 -45.54 41.39 33.38
CA ILE A 358 -45.79 40.13 32.66
C ILE A 358 -45.37 40.22 31.19
N PHE A 359 -45.66 41.33 30.53
CA PHE A 359 -45.22 41.59 29.17
C PHE A 359 -43.70 41.51 29.04
N PHE A 360 -42.95 42.14 29.95
CA PHE A 360 -41.50 42.08 29.99
C PHE A 360 -40.97 40.65 30.17
N LEU A 361 -41.58 39.88 31.08
CA LEU A 361 -41.22 38.48 31.31
C LEU A 361 -41.46 37.61 30.07
N ILE A 362 -42.57 37.82 29.35
CA ILE A 362 -42.86 37.11 28.10
C ILE A 362 -41.83 37.46 27.02
N VAL A 363 -41.51 38.74 26.88
CA VAL A 363 -40.50 39.18 25.88
C VAL A 363 -39.13 38.63 26.22
N LEU A 364 -38.74 38.58 27.49
CA LEU A 364 -37.47 38.00 27.92
C LEU A 364 -37.44 36.48 27.64
N ALA A 365 -38.48 35.76 28.01
CA ALA A 365 -38.58 34.31 27.76
C ALA A 365 -38.61 34.01 26.26
N SER A 366 -39.34 34.81 25.47
CA SER A 366 -39.41 34.70 24.03
C SER A 366 -38.03 34.93 23.35
N SER A 367 -37.27 35.94 23.82
CA SER A 367 -35.93 36.19 23.29
C SER A 367 -34.96 35.02 23.58
N MET A 368 -34.99 34.47 24.79
CA MET A 368 -34.22 33.29 25.18
C MET A 368 -34.63 32.05 24.35
N TYR A 369 -35.92 31.84 24.14
CA TYR A 369 -36.44 30.73 23.35
C TYR A 369 -36.04 30.87 21.88
N SER A 370 -36.18 32.08 21.31
CA SER A 370 -35.75 32.38 19.93
C SER A 370 -34.27 32.17 19.73
N ALA A 371 -33.42 32.56 20.69
CA ALA A 371 -31.99 32.31 20.66
C ALA A 371 -31.66 30.81 20.68
N ASN A 372 -32.30 30.02 21.57
CA ASN A 372 -32.12 28.58 21.61
C ASN A 372 -32.59 27.91 20.31
N LEU A 373 -33.72 28.31 19.76
CA LEU A 373 -34.23 27.78 18.49
C LEU A 373 -33.29 28.11 17.31
N PHE A 374 -32.69 29.29 17.33
CA PHE A 374 -31.67 29.65 16.33
C PHE A 374 -30.41 28.81 16.49
N ILE A 375 -29.96 28.52 17.74
CA ILE A 375 -28.82 27.62 18.00
C ILE A 375 -29.16 26.21 17.52
N ASP A 376 -30.33 25.68 17.80
CA ASP A 376 -30.74 24.35 17.36
C ASP A 376 -30.83 24.25 15.83
N LEU A 377 -31.41 25.26 15.17
CA LEU A 377 -31.45 25.35 13.71
C LEU A 377 -30.05 25.46 13.10
N THR A 378 -29.17 26.22 13.74
CA THR A 378 -27.77 26.35 13.28
C THR A 378 -27.03 25.03 13.48
N ASN A 379 -27.21 24.37 14.60
CA ASN A 379 -26.63 23.06 14.86
C ASN A 379 -27.15 22.00 13.87
N ILE A 380 -28.46 21.99 13.57
CA ILE A 380 -29.05 21.10 12.55
C ILE A 380 -28.47 21.41 11.15
N SER A 381 -28.27 22.68 10.85
CA SER A 381 -27.67 23.10 9.57
C SER A 381 -26.17 22.81 9.47
N MET A 382 -25.48 22.84 10.61
CA MET A 382 -24.05 22.54 10.75
C MET A 382 -23.76 21.08 11.15
N GLU A 383 -24.75 20.31 11.58
CA GLU A 383 -24.55 18.88 11.82
C GLU A 383 -24.12 18.27 10.50
N GLU A 384 -22.81 18.19 10.32
CA GLU A 384 -22.22 17.18 9.46
C GLU A 384 -22.91 15.88 9.82
N HIS A 385 -23.58 15.28 8.86
CA HIS A 385 -24.20 13.96 9.03
C HIS A 385 -23.21 13.06 9.74
N THR A 386 -23.43 12.78 11.01
CA THR A 386 -22.51 11.97 11.81
C THR A 386 -22.41 10.61 11.16
N VAL A 387 -21.27 10.40 10.51
CA VAL A 387 -20.95 9.14 9.84
C VAL A 387 -20.79 8.09 10.91
N ILE A 388 -21.50 6.97 10.80
CA ILE A 388 -21.31 5.84 11.72
C ILE A 388 -19.87 5.37 11.59
N ASP A 389 -19.14 5.42 12.69
CA ASP A 389 -17.78 4.94 12.80
C ASP A 389 -17.77 3.60 13.53
N TYR A 390 -17.12 2.60 12.97
CA TYR A 390 -16.96 1.30 13.60
C TYR A 390 -15.63 1.27 14.36
N ASN A 391 -15.69 0.96 15.66
CA ASN A 391 -14.51 0.93 16.53
C ASN A 391 -14.07 -0.48 16.90
N SER A 392 -14.88 -1.50 16.59
CA SER A 392 -14.57 -2.91 16.84
C SER A 392 -15.13 -3.82 15.75
N TYR A 393 -14.51 -4.99 15.57
CA TYR A 393 -15.02 -6.02 14.65
C TYR A 393 -16.38 -6.57 15.10
N LYS A 394 -16.69 -6.51 16.40
CA LYS A 394 -18.00 -6.84 16.94
C LYS A 394 -19.07 -5.90 16.38
N GLU A 395 -18.81 -4.60 16.35
CA GLU A 395 -19.74 -3.61 15.77
C GLU A 395 -19.98 -3.85 14.27
N LEU A 396 -18.95 -4.29 13.52
CA LEU A 396 -19.11 -4.69 12.11
C LEU A 396 -20.02 -5.93 11.97
N ASP A 397 -19.83 -6.90 12.86
CA ASP A 397 -20.62 -8.12 12.89
C ASP A 397 -22.07 -7.85 13.30
N ASP A 398 -22.29 -7.08 14.36
CA ASP A 398 -23.60 -6.67 14.86
C ASP A 398 -24.37 -5.80 13.85
N ALA A 399 -23.66 -5.03 13.04
CA ALA A 399 -24.23 -4.27 11.91
C ALA A 399 -24.66 -5.16 10.73
N GLY A 400 -24.42 -6.47 10.78
CA GLY A 400 -24.79 -7.42 9.75
C GLY A 400 -23.94 -7.31 8.47
N LEU A 401 -22.74 -6.73 8.56
CA LEU A 401 -21.85 -6.59 7.40
C LEU A 401 -21.18 -7.91 7.06
N THR A 402 -21.22 -8.26 5.76
CA THR A 402 -20.54 -9.45 5.22
C THR A 402 -19.19 -9.05 4.68
N PRO A 403 -18.08 -9.64 5.19
CA PRO A 403 -16.74 -9.36 4.69
C PRO A 403 -16.54 -9.89 3.28
N VAL A 404 -15.89 -9.10 2.44
CA VAL A 404 -15.37 -9.54 1.14
C VAL A 404 -13.86 -9.35 1.16
N ILE A 405 -13.13 -10.40 0.81
CA ILE A 405 -11.69 -10.49 0.94
C ILE A 405 -11.09 -11.01 -0.36
N LEU A 406 -9.91 -10.51 -0.71
CA LEU A 406 -9.18 -11.02 -1.87
C LEU A 406 -8.76 -12.47 -1.66
N THR A 407 -8.99 -13.32 -2.68
CA THR A 407 -8.77 -14.78 -2.61
C THR A 407 -7.39 -15.14 -2.06
N GLY A 408 -6.33 -14.50 -2.54
CA GLY A 408 -4.95 -14.75 -2.07
C GLY A 408 -4.65 -14.26 -0.65
N LEU A 409 -5.53 -13.45 -0.02
CA LEU A 409 -5.31 -12.87 1.30
C LEU A 409 -6.24 -13.44 2.38
N PHE A 410 -7.11 -14.37 2.03
CA PHE A 410 -8.13 -14.90 2.95
C PHE A 410 -7.53 -15.48 4.24
N ASN A 411 -6.51 -16.31 4.12
CA ASN A 411 -5.87 -16.94 5.28
C ASN A 411 -5.08 -15.93 6.13
N VAL A 412 -4.46 -14.97 5.49
CA VAL A 412 -3.64 -13.94 6.17
C VAL A 412 -4.51 -12.92 6.91
N THR A 413 -5.68 -12.58 6.35
CA THR A 413 -6.61 -11.62 6.95
C THR A 413 -7.16 -12.10 8.28
N PHE A 414 -7.43 -13.39 8.43
CA PHE A 414 -8.06 -13.99 9.60
C PHE A 414 -7.10 -14.76 10.51
N LEU A 415 -5.94 -14.21 10.77
CA LEU A 415 -4.96 -14.81 11.70
C LEU A 415 -5.28 -14.55 13.17
N ASN A 416 -6.07 -13.52 13.49
CA ASN A 416 -6.47 -13.23 14.86
C ASN A 416 -7.54 -14.21 15.37
N GLU A 417 -7.42 -14.66 16.62
CA GLU A 417 -8.30 -15.64 17.26
C GLU A 417 -9.53 -15.02 17.96
N ASP A 418 -9.81 -13.72 17.78
CA ASP A 418 -10.99 -13.07 18.35
C ASP A 418 -12.28 -13.73 17.84
N GLU A 419 -13.23 -14.01 18.74
CA GLU A 419 -14.49 -14.68 18.42
C GLU A 419 -15.31 -13.92 17.37
N SER A 420 -15.35 -12.58 17.45
CA SER A 420 -16.04 -11.74 16.47
C SER A 420 -15.40 -11.85 15.07
N PHE A 421 -14.07 -11.91 15.03
CA PHE A 421 -13.31 -12.09 13.81
C PHE A 421 -13.54 -13.47 13.19
N SER A 422 -13.66 -14.50 14.03
CA SER A 422 -13.99 -15.86 13.59
C SER A 422 -15.42 -15.97 13.03
N ARG A 423 -16.38 -15.21 13.57
CA ARG A 423 -17.75 -15.12 13.00
C ARG A 423 -17.74 -14.42 11.65
N LEU A 424 -16.99 -13.33 11.50
CA LEU A 424 -16.80 -12.64 10.23
C LEU A 424 -16.17 -13.55 9.17
N LYS A 425 -15.15 -14.34 9.54
CA LYS A 425 -14.51 -15.32 8.66
C LYS A 425 -15.50 -16.31 8.06
N ARG A 426 -16.43 -16.83 8.88
CA ARG A 426 -17.40 -17.84 8.43
C ARG A 426 -18.37 -17.35 7.35
N LYS A 427 -18.68 -16.05 7.34
CA LYS A 427 -19.57 -15.43 6.33
C LYS A 427 -18.81 -14.66 5.25
N ALA A 428 -17.49 -14.72 5.25
CA ALA A 428 -16.69 -13.99 4.29
C ALA A 428 -16.77 -14.56 2.87
N ILE A 429 -16.87 -13.66 1.90
CA ILE A 429 -16.89 -13.95 0.46
C ILE A 429 -15.50 -13.67 -0.10
N GLN A 430 -15.00 -14.52 -1.00
CA GLN A 430 -13.73 -14.31 -1.68
C GLN A 430 -13.96 -13.70 -3.06
N MET A 431 -13.10 -12.73 -3.42
CA MET A 431 -13.06 -12.10 -4.75
C MET A 431 -11.62 -11.97 -5.22
N ASP A 432 -11.42 -11.96 -6.54
CA ASP A 432 -10.07 -11.98 -7.11
C ASP A 432 -9.41 -10.61 -7.16
N ASP A 433 -10.19 -9.53 -7.24
CA ASP A 433 -9.64 -8.18 -7.36
C ASP A 433 -10.38 -7.12 -6.50
N ALA A 434 -9.67 -6.04 -6.20
CA ALA A 434 -10.17 -4.95 -5.37
C ALA A 434 -11.26 -4.10 -6.06
N GLU A 435 -11.22 -4.00 -7.40
CA GLU A 435 -12.19 -3.22 -8.18
C GLU A 435 -13.56 -3.91 -8.16
N SER A 436 -13.57 -5.23 -8.33
CA SER A 436 -14.78 -6.07 -8.20
C SER A 436 -15.38 -5.97 -6.80
N CYS A 437 -14.56 -6.02 -5.74
CA CYS A 437 -15.04 -5.86 -4.37
C CYS A 437 -15.72 -4.50 -4.16
N VAL A 438 -15.14 -3.43 -4.67
CA VAL A 438 -15.71 -2.07 -4.52
C VAL A 438 -16.98 -1.91 -5.34
N ASN A 439 -17.03 -2.44 -6.56
CA ASN A 439 -18.26 -2.44 -7.37
C ASN A 439 -19.38 -3.22 -6.69
N TYR A 440 -19.06 -4.33 -6.04
CA TYR A 440 -20.02 -5.10 -5.27
C TYR A 440 -20.50 -4.36 -4.02
N LEU A 441 -19.59 -3.63 -3.34
CA LEU A 441 -19.93 -2.76 -2.22
C LEU A 441 -20.86 -1.60 -2.62
N GLU A 442 -20.75 -1.08 -3.84
CA GLU A 442 -21.65 -0.05 -4.37
C GLU A 442 -23.10 -0.54 -4.52
N GLN A 443 -23.25 -1.79 -4.94
CA GLN A 443 -24.56 -2.38 -5.18
C GLN A 443 -25.25 -2.84 -3.88
N HIS A 444 -24.48 -3.19 -2.85
CA HIS A 444 -24.98 -3.77 -1.61
C HIS A 444 -24.62 -2.93 -0.39
N ASN A 445 -25.57 -2.74 0.53
CA ASN A 445 -25.39 -1.91 1.75
C ASN A 445 -24.89 -2.70 2.96
N ASN A 446 -24.83 -4.02 2.87
CA ASN A 446 -24.51 -4.96 3.96
C ASN A 446 -23.14 -5.62 3.78
N ILE A 447 -22.24 -4.99 3.06
CA ILE A 447 -20.93 -5.54 2.71
C ILE A 447 -19.82 -4.66 3.24
N THR A 448 -18.68 -5.26 3.57
CA THR A 448 -17.43 -4.59 3.88
C THR A 448 -16.28 -5.23 3.10
N CYS A 449 -15.49 -4.43 2.40
CA CYS A 449 -14.29 -4.89 1.69
C CYS A 449 -13.04 -4.71 2.55
N PHE A 450 -12.21 -5.75 2.65
CA PHE A 450 -10.93 -5.69 3.34
C PHE A 450 -9.82 -5.38 2.33
N LEU A 451 -9.41 -4.12 2.28
CA LEU A 451 -8.53 -3.61 1.23
C LEU A 451 -7.40 -2.76 1.82
N GLU A 452 -6.41 -2.53 0.99
CA GLU A 452 -5.30 -1.64 1.32
C GLU A 452 -5.74 -0.17 1.31
N THR A 453 -5.38 0.55 2.35
CA THR A 453 -5.81 1.94 2.59
C THR A 453 -5.51 2.88 1.44
N ARG A 454 -4.32 2.80 0.83
CA ARG A 454 -3.93 3.68 -0.27
C ARG A 454 -4.77 3.43 -1.52
N ASN A 455 -4.98 2.16 -1.87
CA ASN A 455 -5.82 1.77 -2.99
C ASN A 455 -7.26 2.27 -2.77
N VAL A 456 -7.80 2.02 -1.58
CA VAL A 456 -9.14 2.46 -1.17
C VAL A 456 -9.30 3.97 -1.25
N ASN A 457 -8.38 4.74 -0.70
CA ASN A 457 -8.47 6.20 -0.73
C ASN A 457 -8.52 6.75 -2.16
N MET A 458 -7.79 6.14 -3.10
CA MET A 458 -7.86 6.53 -4.52
C MET A 458 -9.20 6.16 -5.14
N ILE A 459 -9.77 5.02 -4.80
CA ILE A 459 -11.10 4.60 -5.27
C ILE A 459 -12.16 5.54 -4.68
N ILE A 460 -12.12 5.83 -3.38
CA ILE A 460 -13.02 6.79 -2.71
C ILE A 460 -12.97 8.16 -3.42
N TYR A 461 -11.78 8.66 -3.77
CA TYR A 461 -11.65 9.92 -4.50
C TYR A 461 -12.24 9.85 -5.92
N SER A 462 -12.09 8.72 -6.63
CA SER A 462 -12.69 8.56 -7.95
C SER A 462 -14.22 8.50 -7.87
N HIS A 463 -14.77 7.77 -6.91
CA HIS A 463 -16.20 7.63 -6.67
C HIS A 463 -16.86 8.95 -6.28
N ALA A 464 -16.24 9.70 -5.36
CA ALA A 464 -16.71 11.04 -5.00
C ALA A 464 -16.76 11.99 -6.21
N ARG A 465 -15.82 11.82 -7.16
CA ARG A 465 -15.82 12.60 -8.40
C ARG A 465 -16.94 12.21 -9.37
N GLU A 466 -17.30 10.95 -9.40
CA GLU A 466 -18.34 10.39 -10.28
C GLU A 466 -19.76 10.51 -9.68
N GLY A 467 -19.89 11.09 -8.48
CA GLY A 467 -21.17 11.20 -7.76
C GLY A 467 -21.70 9.85 -7.27
N LYS A 468 -20.82 8.85 -7.18
CA LYS A 468 -21.16 7.53 -6.67
C LYS A 468 -21.25 7.51 -5.15
N LYS A 469 -21.71 6.39 -4.61
CA LYS A 469 -21.85 6.16 -3.17
C LYS A 469 -20.56 6.46 -2.40
N VAL A 470 -20.69 7.21 -1.32
CA VAL A 470 -19.55 7.57 -0.48
C VAL A 470 -19.12 6.34 0.35
N LEU A 471 -17.85 6.03 0.27
CA LEU A 471 -17.22 4.93 1.01
C LEU A 471 -16.32 5.49 2.10
N LYS A 472 -16.18 4.76 3.20
CA LYS A 472 -15.32 5.11 4.32
C LYS A 472 -14.36 3.98 4.66
N ASN A 473 -13.12 4.35 4.90
CA ASN A 473 -12.09 3.45 5.43
C ASN A 473 -12.15 3.44 6.97
N CYS A 474 -12.26 2.26 7.58
CA CYS A 474 -12.27 2.09 9.04
C CYS A 474 -10.83 1.97 9.56
N GLU A 475 -10.11 3.09 9.66
CA GLU A 475 -8.69 3.13 10.02
C GLU A 475 -8.38 2.54 11.42
N LYS A 476 -9.36 2.52 12.33
CA LYS A 476 -9.22 1.90 13.66
C LYS A 476 -9.25 0.38 13.63
N LEU A 477 -9.77 -0.20 12.56
CA LEU A 477 -9.94 -1.65 12.38
C LEU A 477 -8.94 -2.25 11.38
N CYS A 478 -7.78 -1.63 11.21
CA CYS A 478 -6.76 -2.19 10.35
C CYS A 478 -6.18 -3.46 10.98
N TYR A 479 -6.24 -4.58 10.24
CA TYR A 479 -5.81 -5.89 10.72
C TYR A 479 -4.36 -6.22 10.42
N ALA A 480 -3.76 -5.56 9.44
CA ALA A 480 -2.39 -5.79 9.04
C ALA A 480 -1.72 -4.50 8.55
N LYS A 481 -0.41 -4.42 8.75
CA LYS A 481 0.43 -3.35 8.23
C LYS A 481 1.73 -3.93 7.69
N PRO A 482 1.65 -4.75 6.62
CA PRO A 482 2.82 -5.39 6.05
C PRO A 482 3.76 -4.38 5.42
N PRO A 483 5.07 -4.67 5.40
CA PRO A 483 6.02 -3.90 4.61
C PRO A 483 5.77 -4.14 3.11
N SER A 484 6.16 -3.18 2.27
CA SER A 484 5.99 -3.23 0.82
C SER A 484 7.33 -3.29 0.11
N ALA A 485 7.43 -4.11 -0.95
CA ALA A 485 8.63 -4.26 -1.76
C ALA A 485 8.28 -4.50 -3.24
N TYR A 486 9.26 -4.39 -4.12
CA TYR A 486 9.16 -4.91 -5.47
C TYR A 486 9.57 -6.38 -5.49
N PHE A 487 8.79 -7.20 -6.18
CA PHE A 487 9.10 -8.61 -6.39
C PHE A 487 10.00 -8.77 -7.61
N LEU A 488 11.00 -9.59 -7.46
CA LEU A 488 12.01 -9.92 -8.47
C LEU A 488 12.01 -11.42 -8.70
N LYS A 489 12.41 -11.86 -9.89
CA LYS A 489 12.65 -13.28 -10.10
C LYS A 489 13.72 -13.78 -9.13
N LYS A 490 13.67 -15.06 -8.81
CA LYS A 490 14.63 -15.71 -7.92
C LYS A 490 16.06 -15.54 -8.46
N HIS A 491 17.00 -15.23 -7.56
CA HIS A 491 18.41 -14.96 -7.91
C HIS A 491 18.61 -13.80 -8.91
N SER A 492 17.71 -12.77 -8.91
CA SER A 492 17.86 -11.60 -9.80
C SER A 492 19.19 -10.88 -9.60
N PRO A 493 20.04 -10.71 -10.61
CA PRO A 493 21.35 -10.05 -10.48
C PRO A 493 21.21 -8.56 -10.16
N TYR A 494 20.05 -7.97 -10.41
CA TYR A 494 19.77 -6.54 -10.25
C TYR A 494 19.38 -6.14 -8.84
N ARG A 495 19.05 -7.11 -7.95
CA ARG A 495 18.44 -6.88 -6.65
C ARG A 495 19.20 -5.86 -5.81
N ASP A 496 20.49 -6.06 -5.62
CA ASP A 496 21.30 -5.25 -4.70
C ASP A 496 21.48 -3.82 -5.22
N GLN A 497 21.64 -3.67 -6.52
CA GLN A 497 21.72 -2.36 -7.15
C GLN A 497 20.37 -1.63 -7.12
N PHE A 498 19.26 -2.31 -7.36
CA PHE A 498 17.92 -1.75 -7.18
C PHE A 498 17.71 -1.27 -5.74
N VAL A 499 18.02 -2.11 -4.76
CA VAL A 499 17.93 -1.77 -3.33
C VAL A 499 18.73 -0.50 -3.01
N LYS A 500 19.99 -0.44 -3.45
CA LYS A 500 20.87 0.72 -3.24
C LYS A 500 20.29 2.03 -3.79
N ILE A 501 19.72 1.99 -4.99
CA ILE A 501 19.12 3.17 -5.65
C ILE A 501 17.79 3.53 -4.99
N ILE A 502 16.92 2.55 -4.73
CA ILE A 502 15.61 2.77 -4.12
C ILE A 502 15.74 3.39 -2.73
N ILE A 503 16.66 2.88 -1.89
CA ILE A 503 16.90 3.46 -0.55
C ILE A 503 17.36 4.91 -0.67
N ARG A 504 18.23 5.24 -1.60
CA ARG A 504 18.68 6.62 -1.81
C ARG A 504 17.54 7.56 -2.23
N LEU A 505 16.66 7.09 -3.12
CA LEU A 505 15.49 7.85 -3.57
C LEU A 505 14.46 8.03 -2.46
N ASP A 506 14.27 7.00 -1.63
CA ASP A 506 13.36 7.06 -0.48
C ASP A 506 13.90 7.98 0.63
N ALA A 507 15.18 7.84 1.00
CA ALA A 507 15.85 8.72 1.97
C ALA A 507 15.86 10.19 1.53
N ALA A 508 15.95 10.46 0.22
CA ALA A 508 15.84 11.81 -0.34
C ALA A 508 14.39 12.33 -0.41
N GLY A 509 13.39 11.56 0.01
CA GLY A 509 11.98 11.93 -0.03
C GLY A 509 11.37 12.01 -1.43
N ILE A 510 12.11 11.62 -2.46
CA ILE A 510 11.69 11.71 -3.87
C ILE A 510 10.48 10.81 -4.13
N ARG A 511 10.47 9.60 -3.59
CA ARG A 511 9.35 8.66 -3.70
C ARG A 511 8.07 9.25 -3.07
N MET A 512 8.19 9.82 -1.86
CA MET A 512 7.06 10.46 -1.19
C MET A 512 6.54 11.68 -1.96
N LYS A 513 7.43 12.48 -2.54
CA LYS A 513 7.03 13.57 -3.42
C LYS A 513 6.22 13.08 -4.62
N TRP A 514 6.67 12.05 -5.32
CA TRP A 514 5.93 11.49 -6.46
C TRP A 514 4.56 10.95 -6.07
N LEU A 515 4.46 10.33 -4.90
CA LEU A 515 3.20 9.85 -4.35
C LEU A 515 2.25 11.00 -4.04
N ASN A 516 2.73 12.02 -3.33
CA ASN A 516 1.94 13.20 -2.97
C ASN A 516 1.48 13.98 -4.21
N ASP A 517 2.36 14.16 -5.20
CA ASP A 517 2.01 14.78 -6.48
C ASP A 517 0.93 13.99 -7.24
N TYR A 518 0.97 12.66 -7.15
CA TYR A 518 -0.02 11.79 -7.78
C TYR A 518 -1.36 11.88 -7.06
N ILE A 519 -1.39 11.74 -5.75
CA ILE A 519 -2.60 11.86 -4.91
C ILE A 519 -3.18 13.28 -5.00
N GLY A 520 -2.34 14.31 -4.97
CA GLY A 520 -2.74 15.71 -5.03
C GLY A 520 -3.58 16.03 -6.27
N LYS A 521 -3.28 15.42 -7.42
CA LYS A 521 -4.08 15.56 -8.65
C LYS A 521 -5.51 15.05 -8.52
N PHE A 522 -5.75 14.07 -7.68
CA PHE A 522 -7.09 13.56 -7.40
C PHE A 522 -7.77 14.36 -6.31
N ARG A 523 -7.04 14.80 -5.29
CA ARG A 523 -7.55 15.59 -4.17
C ARG A 523 -7.99 17.00 -4.58
N SER A 524 -7.22 17.73 -5.40
CA SER A 524 -7.54 19.09 -5.81
C SER A 524 -8.82 19.17 -6.65
N ARG A 525 -9.19 18.08 -7.34
CA ARG A 525 -10.46 18.00 -8.07
C ARG A 525 -11.67 17.73 -7.14
N LYS A 526 -11.44 17.22 -5.92
CA LYS A 526 -12.50 16.90 -4.95
C LYS A 526 -13.15 18.15 -4.37
N THR A 527 -12.39 19.20 -4.05
CA THR A 527 -12.91 20.43 -3.45
C THR A 527 -13.94 21.11 -4.35
N HIS A 528 -13.69 21.15 -5.65
CA HIS A 528 -14.62 21.78 -6.60
C HIS A 528 -15.92 20.99 -6.82
N ILE A 529 -15.92 19.67 -6.62
CA ILE A 529 -17.07 18.79 -6.86
C ILE A 529 -17.91 18.61 -5.59
N MET A 530 -17.31 18.63 -4.39
CA MET A 530 -18.08 18.63 -3.14
C MET A 530 -18.87 19.94 -2.97
N GLU A 531 -18.34 21.07 -3.41
CA GLU A 531 -19.08 22.35 -3.42
C GLU A 531 -20.26 22.34 -4.40
N VAL A 532 -20.16 21.64 -5.51
CA VAL A 532 -21.25 21.57 -6.51
C VAL A 532 -22.33 20.54 -6.12
N ASN A 533 -21.98 19.46 -5.43
CA ASN A 533 -22.95 18.44 -5.02
C ASN A 533 -23.61 18.71 -3.64
N SER A 534 -23.19 19.74 -2.90
CA SER A 534 -23.88 20.21 -1.69
C SER A 534 -25.21 20.92 -1.98
N SER A 535 -25.58 21.07 -3.27
CA SER A 535 -26.91 21.54 -3.68
C SER A 535 -28.01 20.46 -3.61
N TYR A 536 -27.77 19.32 -2.94
CA TYR A 536 -28.89 18.50 -2.51
C TYR A 536 -29.70 19.34 -1.52
N THR A 537 -30.90 19.69 -1.94
CA THR A 537 -31.95 20.30 -1.12
C THR A 537 -31.91 19.63 0.25
N SER A 538 -31.36 20.36 1.23
CA SER A 538 -31.20 19.84 2.58
C SER A 538 -32.57 19.36 3.08
N PRO A 539 -32.68 18.29 3.87
CA PRO A 539 -33.93 17.90 4.50
C PRO A 539 -34.60 19.08 5.20
N LEU A 540 -33.82 20.08 5.60
CA LEU A 540 -34.25 21.36 6.13
C LEU A 540 -35.15 22.15 5.17
N ALA A 541 -34.82 22.17 3.86
CA ALA A 541 -35.63 22.89 2.87
C ALA A 541 -37.02 22.25 2.69
N TRP A 542 -37.11 20.94 2.73
CA TRP A 542 -38.38 20.22 2.71
C TRP A 542 -39.18 20.43 4.00
N ASN A 543 -38.52 20.39 5.16
CA ASN A 543 -39.20 20.66 6.46
C ASN A 543 -39.69 22.10 6.54
N LEU A 544 -38.93 23.09 6.07
CA LEU A 544 -39.36 24.48 5.95
C LEU A 544 -40.53 24.61 4.99
N ALA A 545 -40.49 23.95 3.83
CA ALA A 545 -41.61 23.94 2.88
C ALA A 545 -42.90 23.36 3.52
N TYR A 546 -42.80 22.25 4.28
CA TYR A 546 -43.93 21.67 5.00
C TYR A 546 -44.48 22.63 6.07
N ILE A 547 -43.64 23.33 6.85
CA ILE A 547 -44.07 24.31 7.85
C ILE A 547 -44.82 25.48 7.20
N ILE A 548 -44.28 26.00 6.10
CA ILE A 548 -44.90 27.10 5.35
C ILE A 548 -46.24 26.66 4.75
N CYS A 549 -46.29 25.51 4.10
CA CYS A 549 -47.52 24.97 3.50
C CYS A 549 -48.59 24.68 4.56
N SER A 550 -48.21 24.12 5.72
CA SER A 550 -49.17 23.88 6.82
C SER A 550 -49.68 25.19 7.40
N GLY A 551 -48.85 26.22 7.55
CA GLY A 551 -49.26 27.56 7.98
C GLY A 551 -50.25 28.20 7.01
N PHE A 552 -50.02 28.10 5.72
CA PHE A 552 -50.95 28.57 4.68
C PHE A 552 -52.29 27.83 4.75
N LEU A 553 -52.27 26.51 4.91
CA LEU A 553 -53.47 25.69 5.01
C LEU A 553 -54.32 26.07 6.25
N ILE A 554 -53.70 26.27 7.42
CA ILE A 554 -54.37 26.72 8.65
C ILE A 554 -54.96 28.12 8.43
N SER A 555 -54.23 29.03 7.83
CA SER A 555 -54.71 30.38 7.52
C SER A 555 -55.93 30.37 6.62
N LEU A 556 -55.92 29.52 5.59
CA LEU A 556 -57.01 29.36 4.64
C LEU A 556 -58.25 28.74 5.28
N LEU A 557 -58.06 27.77 6.19
CA LEU A 557 -59.17 27.19 6.99
C LEU A 557 -59.77 28.23 7.93
N ALA A 558 -58.94 29.05 8.59
CA ALA A 558 -59.43 30.15 9.45
C ALA A 558 -60.23 31.16 8.65
N PHE A 559 -59.75 31.55 7.47
CA PHE A 559 -60.44 32.49 6.55
C PHE A 559 -61.82 31.95 6.14
N PHE A 560 -61.90 30.69 5.70
CA PHE A 560 -63.19 30.08 5.38
C PHE A 560 -64.11 29.98 6.59
N GLY A 561 -63.56 29.66 7.76
CA GLY A 561 -64.28 29.65 9.03
C GLY A 561 -64.91 31.03 9.35
N GLU A 562 -64.16 32.10 9.16
CA GLU A 562 -64.66 33.48 9.33
C GLU A 562 -65.79 33.82 8.39
N ILE A 563 -65.66 33.45 7.11
CA ILE A 563 -66.70 33.66 6.10
C ILE A 563 -67.97 32.91 6.47
N ILE A 564 -67.85 31.63 6.86
CA ILE A 564 -69.03 30.84 7.28
C ILE A 564 -69.69 31.45 8.50
N ILE A 565 -68.95 31.86 9.53
CA ILE A 565 -69.50 32.49 10.73
C ILE A 565 -70.17 33.83 10.37
N HIS A 566 -69.56 34.61 9.50
CA HIS A 566 -70.16 35.85 9.04
C HIS A 566 -71.49 35.62 8.29
N TYR A 567 -71.55 34.60 7.44
CA TYR A 567 -72.75 34.22 6.72
C TYR A 567 -73.85 33.74 7.65
N LEU A 568 -73.52 32.90 8.60
CA LEU A 568 -74.46 32.39 9.64
C LEU A 568 -74.99 33.52 10.57
N ARG A 569 -74.15 34.51 10.88
CA ARG A 569 -74.56 35.68 11.63
C ARG A 569 -75.53 36.59 10.88
N ARG A 570 -75.29 36.75 9.57
CA ARG A 570 -76.16 37.52 8.68
C ARG A 570 -77.51 36.87 8.50
N ASP A 571 -77.58 35.58 8.39
CA ASP A 571 -78.82 34.78 8.27
C ASP A 571 -79.66 34.85 9.58
N LYS A 572 -79.02 34.84 10.75
CA LYS A 572 -79.67 35.05 12.01
C LYS A 572 -80.20 36.48 12.24
N GLY A 573 -79.49 37.46 11.64
CA GLY A 573 -79.95 38.90 11.65
C GLY A 573 -81.21 39.10 10.81
N THR A 574 -81.24 38.49 9.62
CA THR A 574 -82.38 38.54 8.67
C THR A 574 -83.60 37.83 9.23
N LYS A 575 -83.47 36.70 9.94
CA LYS A 575 -84.58 35.99 10.60
C LYS A 575 -85.14 36.74 11.81
N ARG A 576 -84.34 37.60 12.48
CA ARG A 576 -84.87 38.47 13.60
C ARG A 576 -85.62 39.67 13.09
N PHE A 577 -85.37 40.13 11.85
CA PHE A 577 -86.12 41.20 11.22
C PHE A 577 -87.50 40.73 10.67
N LEU A 578 -87.57 39.53 10.20
CA LEU A 578 -88.79 38.90 9.68
C LEU A 578 -89.77 38.46 10.79
N ASN A 579 -89.31 38.28 12.05
CA ASN A 579 -90.19 37.97 13.21
C ASN A 579 -90.67 39.20 13.97
N LYS A 580 -90.35 40.43 13.55
CA LYS A 580 -90.77 41.71 14.18
C LYS A 580 -91.66 42.52 13.26
N SER A 581 -92.03 42.03 12.07
CA SER A 581 -93.08 42.55 11.21
C SER A 581 -94.30 41.54 11.35
#